data_a7fb52db396c386fe092c28cb9e0f367
#
_entry.id   a7fb52db396c386fe092c28cb9e0f367
#
_cell.length_a   1.000
_cell.length_b   1.000
_cell.length_c   1.000
_cell.angle_alpha   90.00
_cell.angle_beta   90.00
_cell.angle_gamma   90.00
#
_symmetry.space_group_name_H-M   'P 1'
#
loop_
_entity.id
_entity.type
_entity.pdbx_description
1 polymer ?
#
loop_
_entity_poly.entity_id
_entity_poly.type
_entity_poly.pdbx_seq_one_letter_code
_entity_poly.pdbx_strand_id
1 'polypeptide(L)'
;MVTGPEQRRAMRVDVPKRFRGGQLEPHFVHLLNLSLLGVRVTHLEPWDKGVGCSVDLPPSLGTVRLSGRVVWTRLRSTEQTLAGDRRDHYESGIEFTNLTPAQGKALAEALATLER
;
A
#
# COMPACT_ATOMS: atom_id res chain seq x y z
N MET A 1 25.91 -1.01 3.40
CA MET A 1 25.24 -0.85 3.72
C MET A 1 24.46 -1.01 3.96
N VAL A 2 24.30 -0.99 3.78
CA VAL A 2 23.47 -0.72 3.93
C VAL A 2 22.65 -0.98 4.63
N THR A 3 22.48 -0.90 5.14
CA THR A 3 21.65 -1.02 5.63
C THR A 3 20.80 -0.67 5.57
N GLY A 4 20.70 -0.75 6.65
CA GLY A 4 19.50 -0.41 6.07
C GLY A 4 19.53 -0.26 4.59
N PRO A 5 20.49 -0.75 3.95
CA PRO A 5 20.60 -0.58 2.50
C PRO A 5 19.47 -1.17 1.72
N GLU A 6 18.98 -2.36 2.04
CA GLU A 6 17.91 -2.89 1.23
C GLU A 6 16.62 -2.09 1.38
N GLN A 7 16.48 -1.39 2.47
CA GLN A 7 15.34 -0.49 2.63
C GLN A 7 15.44 0.71 1.73
N ARG A 8 16.61 0.94 1.17
CA ARG A 8 16.88 2.10 0.31
C ARG A 8 17.01 1.74 -1.15
N ARG A 9 16.79 0.48 -1.51
CA ARG A 9 16.85 0.07 -2.91
C ARG A 9 15.79 0.77 -3.74
N ALA A 10 14.70 1.20 -3.12
CA ALA A 10 13.64 1.92 -3.79
C ALA A 10 13.17 3.06 -2.91
N MET A 11 13.10 4.25 -3.47
CA MET A 11 12.57 5.40 -2.77
C MET A 11 11.07 5.26 -2.57
N ARG A 12 10.61 5.50 -1.35
CA ARG A 12 9.18 5.54 -1.08
C ARG A 12 8.66 6.95 -1.31
N VAL A 13 7.51 7.03 -1.94
CA VAL A 13 6.85 8.28 -2.25
C VAL A 13 5.53 8.31 -1.50
N ASP A 14 5.30 9.38 -0.74
CA ASP A 14 4.04 9.55 -0.04
C ASP A 14 2.91 9.77 -1.03
N VAL A 15 1.76 9.20 -0.72
CA VAL A 15 0.58 9.30 -1.58
C VAL A 15 -0.29 10.45 -1.08
N PRO A 16 -0.42 11.54 -1.86
CA PRO A 16 -1.32 12.63 -1.50
C PRO A 16 -2.76 12.14 -1.38
N LYS A 17 -3.56 12.85 -0.58
CA LYS A 17 -4.94 12.45 -0.30
C LYS A 17 -5.76 12.16 -1.57
N ARG A 18 -5.57 12.97 -2.61
CA ARG A 18 -6.35 12.81 -3.85
C ARG A 18 -6.08 11.49 -4.58
N PHE A 19 -4.97 10.80 -4.26
CA PHE A 19 -4.62 9.54 -4.89
C PHE A 19 -4.73 8.35 -3.93
N ARG A 20 -5.20 8.54 -2.70
CA ARG A 20 -5.14 7.48 -1.68
C ARG A 20 -6.13 6.35 -1.89
N GLY A 21 -7.18 6.57 -2.66
CA GLY A 21 -8.14 5.52 -2.92
C GLY A 21 -7.48 4.34 -3.63
N GLY A 22 -7.58 3.17 -3.05
CA GLY A 22 -7.05 1.96 -3.63
C GLY A 22 -7.88 0.79 -3.19
N GLN A 23 -7.58 -0.39 -3.71
CA GLN A 23 -8.28 -1.60 -3.34
C GLN A 23 -7.31 -2.74 -3.19
N LEU A 24 -7.44 -3.44 -2.07
CA LEU A 24 -6.70 -4.67 -1.82
C LEU A 24 -7.76 -5.76 -1.66
N GLU A 25 -7.78 -6.73 -2.59
CA GLU A 25 -8.82 -7.74 -2.57
C GLU A 25 -8.98 -8.38 -1.20
N PRO A 26 -10.20 -8.42 -0.63
CA PRO A 26 -11.42 -7.83 -1.16
C PRO A 26 -11.79 -6.47 -0.56
N HIS A 27 -10.84 -5.75 0.04
CA HIS A 27 -11.12 -4.58 0.85
C HIS A 27 -10.59 -3.29 0.23
N PHE A 28 -11.32 -2.20 0.46
CA PHE A 28 -10.82 -0.87 0.14
C PHE A 28 -9.80 -0.45 1.18
N VAL A 29 -8.75 0.21 0.72
CA VAL A 29 -7.67 0.68 1.58
C VAL A 29 -7.27 2.10 1.20
N HIS A 30 -6.58 2.76 2.11
CA HIS A 30 -5.96 4.05 1.82
C HIS A 30 -4.46 3.85 1.66
N LEU A 31 -3.92 4.32 0.54
CA LEU A 31 -2.50 4.22 0.27
C LEU A 31 -1.76 5.32 1.01
N LEU A 32 -0.71 4.98 1.73
CA LEU A 32 0.11 5.94 2.48
C LEU A 32 1.39 6.28 1.73
N ASN A 33 2.10 5.28 1.25
CA ASN A 33 3.26 5.51 0.41
C ASN A 33 3.46 4.32 -0.53
N LEU A 34 4.21 4.56 -1.58
CA LEU A 34 4.40 3.61 -2.67
C LEU A 34 5.85 3.64 -3.11
N SER A 35 6.39 2.49 -3.46
CA SER A 35 7.73 2.35 -4.04
C SER A 35 7.71 1.25 -5.09
N LEU A 36 8.83 1.02 -5.74
CA LEU A 36 8.94 -0.11 -6.69
C LEU A 36 8.93 -1.46 -5.98
N LEU A 37 9.10 -1.51 -4.66
CA LEU A 37 9.15 -2.75 -3.90
C LEU A 37 7.85 -3.07 -3.18
N GLY A 38 7.04 -2.08 -2.88
CA GLY A 38 5.83 -2.31 -2.12
C GLY A 38 5.05 -1.06 -1.81
N VAL A 39 4.05 -1.23 -0.96
CA VAL A 39 3.12 -0.16 -0.61
C VAL A 39 2.78 -0.25 0.87
N ARG A 40 2.58 0.91 1.51
CA ARG A 40 2.00 0.97 2.86
C ARG A 40 0.56 1.44 2.74
N VAL A 41 -0.33 0.75 3.46
CA VAL A 41 -1.76 1.01 3.39
C VAL A 41 -2.37 1.07 4.78
N THR A 42 -3.50 1.76 4.91
CA THR A 42 -4.31 1.68 6.12
C THR A 42 -5.62 0.98 5.79
N HIS A 43 -6.15 0.27 6.78
CA HIS A 43 -7.37 -0.50 6.64
C HIS A 43 -8.03 -0.70 8.00
N LEU A 44 -9.23 -1.28 8.00
CA LEU A 44 -10.02 -1.40 9.22
C LEU A 44 -10.02 -2.81 9.83
N GLU A 45 -9.39 -3.76 9.19
CA GLU A 45 -9.38 -5.15 9.64
C GLU A 45 -7.94 -5.61 9.89
N PRO A 46 -7.70 -6.44 10.92
CA PRO A 46 -6.36 -7.00 11.10
C PRO A 46 -6.05 -8.01 9.98
N TRP A 47 -4.84 -7.95 9.46
CA TRP A 47 -4.38 -8.88 8.42
C TRP A 47 -3.18 -9.66 8.92
N ASP A 48 -3.11 -10.92 8.52
CA ASP A 48 -2.03 -11.78 8.95
C ASP A 48 -0.80 -11.61 8.07
N LYS A 49 0.35 -11.63 8.69
CA LYS A 49 1.63 -11.61 7.99
C LYS A 49 1.73 -12.83 7.06
N GLY A 50 2.21 -12.60 5.86
CA GLY A 50 2.44 -13.67 4.89
C GLY A 50 1.28 -13.91 3.94
N VAL A 51 0.13 -13.30 4.18
CA VAL A 51 -1.04 -13.49 3.33
C VAL A 51 -0.82 -12.83 1.97
N GLY A 52 -1.09 -13.58 0.90
CA GLY A 52 -1.04 -13.05 -0.46
C GLY A 52 -2.25 -12.17 -0.75
N CYS A 53 -2.04 -11.16 -1.57
CA CYS A 53 -3.08 -10.20 -1.89
C CYS A 53 -2.86 -9.58 -3.28
N SER A 54 -3.89 -8.93 -3.78
CA SER A 54 -3.80 -8.12 -5.00
C SER A 54 -4.06 -6.67 -4.64
N VAL A 55 -3.21 -5.78 -5.11
CA VAL A 55 -3.34 -4.34 -4.86
C VAL A 55 -3.74 -3.67 -6.16
N ASP A 56 -4.87 -2.96 -6.15
CA ASP A 56 -5.30 -2.15 -7.27
C ASP A 56 -4.99 -0.69 -6.96
N LEU A 57 -4.17 -0.08 -7.81
CA LEU A 57 -3.93 1.35 -7.70
C LEU A 57 -5.15 2.12 -8.21
N PRO A 58 -5.41 3.33 -7.70
CA PRO A 58 -6.55 4.10 -8.17
C PRO A 58 -6.38 4.48 -9.65
N PRO A 59 -7.49 4.66 -10.39
CA PRO A 59 -7.42 4.99 -11.81
C PRO A 59 -6.59 6.23 -12.13
N SER A 60 -6.51 7.18 -11.20
CA SER A 60 -5.69 8.38 -11.37
C SER A 60 -4.20 8.08 -11.48
N LEU A 61 -3.77 6.89 -11.04
CA LEU A 61 -2.39 6.43 -11.13
C LEU A 61 -2.23 5.35 -12.23
N GLY A 62 -3.23 5.21 -13.09
CA GLY A 62 -3.26 4.15 -14.10
C GLY A 62 -3.91 2.92 -13.52
N THR A 63 -4.75 2.26 -14.27
CA THR A 63 -5.45 1.07 -13.80
C THR A 63 -4.46 -0.09 -13.71
N VAL A 64 -3.81 -0.24 -12.55
CA VAL A 64 -2.74 -1.22 -12.35
C VAL A 64 -3.12 -2.16 -11.22
N ARG A 65 -3.07 -3.45 -11.49
CA ARG A 65 -3.23 -4.49 -10.48
C ARG A 65 -1.89 -5.17 -10.23
N LEU A 66 -1.49 -5.23 -8.97
CA LEU A 66 -0.21 -5.78 -8.57
C LEU A 66 -0.41 -6.89 -7.56
N SER A 67 0.38 -7.95 -7.66
CA SER A 67 0.38 -9.01 -6.65
C SER A 67 1.31 -8.63 -5.52
N GLY A 68 0.94 -9.01 -4.31
CA GLY A 68 1.75 -8.71 -3.15
C GLY A 68 1.52 -9.65 -2.00
N ARG A 69 2.25 -9.41 -0.93
CA ARG A 69 2.17 -10.20 0.30
C ARG A 69 2.30 -9.28 1.49
N VAL A 70 1.46 -9.49 2.50
CA VAL A 70 1.54 -8.73 3.74
C VAL A 70 2.81 -9.12 4.48
N VAL A 71 3.69 -8.15 4.74
CA VAL A 71 4.93 -8.42 5.45
C VAL A 71 4.87 -7.99 6.91
N TRP A 72 3.98 -7.04 7.23
CA TRP A 72 3.71 -6.67 8.63
C TRP A 72 2.37 -5.96 8.72
N THR A 73 1.76 -6.02 9.90
CA THR A 73 0.53 -5.31 10.24
C THR A 73 0.66 -4.80 11.66
N ARG A 74 0.17 -3.60 11.92
CA ARG A 74 0.16 -3.04 13.27
C ARG A 74 -1.08 -2.20 13.48
N LEU A 75 -1.51 -2.09 14.73
CA LEU A 75 -2.57 -1.17 15.12
C LEU A 75 -2.00 0.25 15.02
N ARG A 76 -2.67 1.10 14.28
CA ARG A 76 -2.23 2.48 14.09
C ARG A 76 -2.93 3.42 15.07
N SER A 77 -4.23 3.28 15.21
CA SER A 77 -5.03 4.13 16.10
C SER A 77 -6.36 3.46 16.38
N THR A 78 -7.00 3.94 17.42
CA THR A 78 -8.35 3.53 17.79
C THR A 78 -9.18 4.79 17.96
N GLU A 79 -10.38 4.79 17.37
CA GLU A 79 -11.30 5.88 17.58
C GLU A 79 -12.62 5.33 18.10
N GLN A 80 -13.35 6.18 18.83
CA GLN A 80 -14.67 5.85 19.32
C GLN A 80 -15.69 6.64 18.50
N THR A 81 -16.68 5.93 17.95
CA THR A 81 -17.71 6.57 17.14
C THR A 81 -18.70 7.29 18.06
N LEU A 82 -19.53 8.14 17.47
CA LEU A 82 -20.58 8.84 18.21
C LEU A 82 -21.58 7.87 18.84
N ALA A 83 -21.75 6.69 18.24
CA ALA A 83 -22.62 5.65 18.79
C ALA A 83 -21.97 4.87 19.93
N GLY A 84 -20.72 5.17 20.27
CA GLY A 84 -19.99 4.49 21.32
C GLY A 84 -19.23 3.26 20.87
N ASP A 85 -19.29 2.93 19.58
CA ASP A 85 -18.55 1.80 19.04
C ASP A 85 -17.07 2.13 18.90
N ARG A 86 -16.25 1.10 19.06
CA ARG A 86 -14.82 1.21 18.85
C ARG A 86 -14.47 0.88 17.41
N ARG A 87 -13.60 1.68 16.82
CA ARG A 87 -13.08 1.42 15.48
C ARG A 87 -11.56 1.45 15.50
N ASP A 88 -10.97 0.33 15.18
CA ASP A 88 -9.52 0.21 15.11
C ASP A 88 -9.05 0.46 13.68
N HIS A 89 -7.95 1.23 13.56
CA HIS A 89 -7.29 1.48 12.29
C HIS A 89 -5.95 0.78 12.29
N TYR A 90 -5.71 0.01 11.25
CA TYR A 90 -4.47 -0.76 11.09
C TYR A 90 -3.66 -0.21 9.95
N GLU A 91 -2.37 -0.50 9.98
CA GLU A 91 -1.45 -0.16 8.91
C GLU A 91 -0.69 -1.42 8.55
N SER A 92 -0.52 -1.68 7.25
CA SER A 92 0.22 -2.83 6.77
C SER A 92 1.23 -2.43 5.73
N GLY A 93 2.35 -3.13 5.73
CA GLY A 93 3.32 -3.09 4.65
C GLY A 93 3.08 -4.28 3.73
N ILE A 94 2.99 -3.99 2.43
CA ILE A 94 2.78 -4.99 1.39
C ILE A 94 4.01 -5.00 0.49
N GLU A 95 4.61 -6.16 0.31
CA GLU A 95 5.72 -6.34 -0.61
C GLU A 95 5.17 -6.86 -1.93
N PHE A 96 5.53 -6.23 -3.04
CA PHE A 96 5.09 -6.71 -4.35
C PHE A 96 5.82 -8.01 -4.70
N THR A 97 5.09 -8.93 -5.33
CA THR A 97 5.62 -10.23 -5.72
C THR A 97 5.40 -10.45 -7.22
N ASN A 98 6.40 -11.05 -7.87
CA ASN A 98 6.29 -11.51 -9.26
C ASN A 98 5.77 -10.44 -10.23
N LEU A 99 6.29 -9.21 -10.13
CA LEU A 99 5.91 -8.16 -11.07
C LEU A 99 6.38 -8.50 -12.48
N THR A 100 5.47 -8.39 -13.44
CA THR A 100 5.85 -8.49 -14.85
C THR A 100 6.54 -7.18 -15.28
N PRO A 101 7.30 -7.20 -16.39
CA PRO A 101 7.89 -5.96 -16.91
C PRO A 101 6.85 -4.87 -17.17
N ALA A 102 5.66 -5.26 -17.66
CA ALA A 102 4.57 -4.31 -17.90
C ALA A 102 4.08 -3.68 -16.61
N GLN A 103 3.92 -4.50 -15.55
CA GLN A 103 3.52 -3.99 -14.24
C GLN A 103 4.58 -3.08 -13.64
N GLY A 104 5.85 -3.44 -13.76
CA GLY A 104 6.94 -2.60 -13.29
C GLY A 104 6.97 -1.25 -13.97
N LYS A 105 6.75 -1.23 -15.27
CA LYS A 105 6.68 0.01 -16.04
C LYS A 105 5.50 0.87 -15.60
N ALA A 106 4.33 0.27 -15.45
CA ALA A 106 3.14 0.98 -15.02
C ALA A 106 3.32 1.56 -13.61
N LEU A 107 3.96 0.79 -12.72
CA LEU A 107 4.26 1.25 -11.38
C LEU A 107 5.24 2.44 -11.40
N ALA A 108 6.26 2.39 -12.23
CA ALA A 108 7.21 3.50 -12.38
C ALA A 108 6.51 4.76 -12.88
N GLU A 109 5.56 4.61 -13.80
CA GLU A 109 4.76 5.73 -14.30
C GLU A 109 3.87 6.32 -13.21
N ALA A 110 3.29 5.46 -12.37
CA ALA A 110 2.49 5.91 -11.23
C ALA A 110 3.34 6.71 -10.26
N LEU A 111 4.55 6.23 -9.96
CA LEU A 111 5.47 6.95 -9.06
C LEU A 111 5.86 8.30 -9.65
N ALA A 112 6.10 8.38 -10.95
CA ALA A 112 6.42 9.64 -11.60
C ALA A 112 5.24 10.63 -11.48
N THR A 113 4.02 10.14 -11.59
CA THR A 113 2.82 10.96 -11.41
C THR A 113 2.74 11.54 -10.00
N LEU A 114 3.07 10.73 -8.99
CA LEU A 114 3.02 11.16 -7.60
C LEU A 114 4.09 12.21 -7.28
N GLU A 115 5.19 12.21 -7.99
CA GLU A 115 6.28 13.14 -7.75
C GLU A 115 6.11 14.50 -8.43
N ARG A 116 5.09 14.67 -9.24
CA ARG A 116 4.82 15.94 -9.94
C ARG A 116 4.20 17.01 -9.05
#